data_caa4e6f1e7ee8a75d4ce4e48a51896fc
#
_entry.id   caa4e6f1e7ee8a75d4ce4e48a51896fc
#
_cell.length_a   1.000
_cell.length_b   1.000
_cell.length_c   1.000
_cell.angle_alpha   90.00
_cell.angle_beta   90.00
_cell.angle_gamma   90.00
#
_symmetry.space_group_name_H-M   'P 1'
#
loop_
_entity.id
_entity.type
_entity.pdbx_description
1 polymer ?
#
loop_
_entity_poly.entity_id
_entity_poly.type
_entity_poly.pdbx_seq_one_letter_code
_entity_poly.pdbx_strand_id
1 'polypeptide(L)'
;MISFVAFAPQESAKTYVNVITASAADLMTKPVLIKRQAYSNKIEAGVKNLTSFSSKTTFEVYVNGRYVRKYTWQALKKDNYINITNDGKLYLKASTKYKVIVKAVNGSAKSESSVLNVKTAAKTYYYIDKNVQLYSFKNGRFKKSSKTKASVAVSGTLTTDKNKRVAGQSKNIGGANYVLINEGDHKGKYVKVGKGVKRTPERKARIKTAVDYAASMNGGRYVWGGTKYKATDCCGLTMQAYRKAGVNMYNSVYSQAKMGKAVSLKNIEAGDLIICNNYGHVAMYIGGGKIVHAMSTYYGIRIQPLANIKYCGKINTIRRIL
;
A
#
# COMPACT_ATOMS: atom_id res chain seq x y z
N MET A 1 49.56 5.70 -36.18
CA MET A 1 50.82 5.21 -35.59
C MET A 1 51.67 6.42 -35.30
N ILE A 2 51.65 6.97 -34.12
CA ILE A 2 52.50 8.10 -33.71
C ILE A 2 53.43 7.54 -32.64
N SER A 3 54.67 7.27 -33.08
CA SER A 3 55.76 6.94 -32.17
C SER A 3 56.24 8.21 -31.49
N PHE A 4 55.92 8.38 -30.23
CA PHE A 4 56.64 9.30 -29.36
C PHE A 4 57.77 8.53 -28.69
N VAL A 5 58.97 8.71 -29.19
CA VAL A 5 60.18 8.45 -28.46
C VAL A 5 60.39 9.62 -27.52
N ALA A 6 59.88 9.50 -26.30
CA ALA A 6 60.17 10.46 -25.24
C ALA A 6 61.39 9.99 -24.46
N PHE A 7 62.45 10.74 -24.56
CA PHE A 7 63.51 10.72 -23.54
C PHE A 7 62.93 11.31 -22.25
N ALA A 8 62.44 10.49 -21.38
CA ALA A 8 62.03 10.87 -20.05
C ALA A 8 62.99 10.30 -19.01
N PRO A 9 63.38 11.05 -17.97
CA PRO A 9 64.19 10.51 -16.87
C PRO A 9 63.43 9.34 -16.19
N GLN A 10 64.19 8.36 -15.65
CA GLN A 10 63.64 7.12 -15.06
C GLN A 10 62.55 7.35 -13.99
N GLU A 11 62.51 8.48 -13.33
CA GLU A 11 61.47 8.81 -12.34
C GLU A 11 60.08 9.10 -12.93
N SER A 12 60.01 9.58 -14.20
CA SER A 12 58.74 9.84 -14.85
C SER A 12 58.02 8.58 -15.36
N ALA A 13 58.76 7.49 -15.60
CA ALA A 13 58.19 6.21 -16.03
C ALA A 13 57.36 5.53 -14.93
N LYS A 14 57.72 5.69 -13.66
CA LYS A 14 56.95 5.13 -12.50
C LYS A 14 55.60 5.84 -12.34
N THR A 15 55.56 7.15 -12.58
CA THR A 15 54.34 7.95 -12.51
C THR A 15 53.36 7.58 -13.61
N TYR A 16 53.85 7.35 -14.84
CA TYR A 16 53.02 6.92 -15.95
C TYR A 16 52.42 5.50 -15.79
N VAL A 17 53.18 4.57 -15.27
CA VAL A 17 52.67 3.19 -14.99
C VAL A 17 51.58 3.21 -13.91
N ASN A 18 51.73 4.06 -12.90
CA ASN A 18 50.70 4.18 -11.86
C ASN A 18 49.40 4.89 -12.35
N VAL A 19 49.51 5.82 -13.25
CA VAL A 19 48.34 6.50 -13.86
C VAL A 19 47.57 5.55 -14.79
N ILE A 20 48.30 4.70 -15.57
CA ILE A 20 47.66 3.72 -16.46
C ILE A 20 47.00 2.59 -15.67
N THR A 21 47.59 2.16 -14.55
CA THR A 21 46.99 1.13 -13.67
C THR A 21 45.77 1.69 -12.89
N ALA A 22 45.81 2.94 -12.47
CA ALA A 22 44.65 3.61 -11.87
C ALA A 22 43.47 3.78 -12.83
N SER A 23 43.76 4.11 -14.12
CA SER A 23 42.72 4.23 -15.14
C SER A 23 42.14 2.89 -15.61
N ALA A 24 42.90 1.78 -15.53
CA ALA A 24 42.40 0.45 -15.84
C ALA A 24 41.41 -0.07 -14.79
N ALA A 25 41.49 0.39 -13.54
CA ALA A 25 40.51 0.08 -12.49
C ALA A 25 39.18 0.82 -12.70
N ASP A 26 39.18 1.91 -13.47
CA ASP A 26 37.99 2.73 -13.76
C ASP A 26 37.18 2.24 -14.98
N LEU A 27 37.63 1.20 -15.69
CA LEU A 27 37.01 0.72 -16.93
C LEU A 27 35.94 -0.36 -16.72
N MET A 28 35.42 -0.53 -15.50
CA MET A 28 34.31 -1.47 -15.32
C MET A 28 33.05 -0.93 -15.98
N THR A 29 32.47 -1.74 -16.88
CA THR A 29 31.21 -1.42 -17.56
C THR A 29 30.15 -0.92 -16.59
N LYS A 30 29.52 0.21 -16.93
CA LYS A 30 28.42 0.76 -16.10
C LYS A 30 27.15 -0.03 -16.33
N PRO A 31 26.39 -0.41 -15.26
CA PRO A 31 25.09 -1.02 -15.43
C PRO A 31 24.09 -0.07 -16.10
N VAL A 32 23.40 -0.54 -17.11
CA VAL A 32 22.31 0.20 -17.77
C VAL A 32 20.99 -0.31 -17.22
N LEU A 33 20.30 0.52 -16.43
CA LEU A 33 19.04 0.14 -15.81
C LEU A 33 17.88 0.28 -16.78
N ILE A 34 16.96 -0.69 -16.71
CA ILE A 34 15.65 -0.63 -17.35
C ILE A 34 14.56 -0.66 -16.29
N LYS A 35 13.62 0.27 -16.40
CA LYS A 35 12.38 0.24 -15.63
C LYS A 35 11.49 -0.85 -16.21
N ARG A 36 11.02 -1.76 -15.36
CA ARG A 36 10.02 -2.77 -15.74
C ARG A 36 8.62 -2.31 -15.36
N GLN A 37 8.36 -2.21 -14.05
CA GLN A 37 7.07 -1.74 -13.54
C GLN A 37 7.21 -1.05 -12.19
N ALA A 38 6.35 -0.08 -11.91
CA ALA A 38 6.22 0.53 -10.59
C ALA A 38 4.79 0.39 -10.09
N TYR A 39 4.67 -0.11 -8.86
CA TYR A 39 3.40 -0.26 -8.14
C TYR A 39 3.35 0.78 -7.02
N SER A 40 2.27 0.83 -6.28
CA SER A 40 2.15 1.77 -5.15
C SER A 40 3.14 1.52 -4.00
N ASN A 41 3.67 0.31 -3.89
CA ASN A 41 4.57 -0.14 -2.81
C ASN A 41 5.73 -1.01 -3.29
N LYS A 42 5.96 -1.06 -4.62
CA LYS A 42 7.01 -1.89 -5.23
C LYS A 42 7.54 -1.22 -6.50
N ILE A 43 8.84 -1.34 -6.75
CA ILE A 43 9.50 -0.96 -7.99
C ILE A 43 10.18 -2.20 -8.56
N GLU A 44 10.01 -2.43 -9.85
CA GLU A 44 10.66 -3.49 -10.61
C GLU A 44 11.58 -2.88 -11.65
N ALA A 45 12.82 -3.34 -11.68
CA ALA A 45 13.85 -2.93 -12.60
C ALA A 45 14.63 -4.14 -13.16
N GLY A 46 15.57 -3.89 -14.05
CA GLY A 46 16.52 -4.87 -14.56
C GLY A 46 17.79 -4.20 -15.03
N VAL A 47 18.80 -4.99 -15.42
CA VAL A 47 20.05 -4.53 -16.01
C VAL A 47 20.08 -4.93 -17.48
N LYS A 48 20.02 -3.94 -18.40
CA LYS A 48 19.96 -4.16 -19.86
C LYS A 48 21.20 -4.89 -20.39
N ASN A 49 22.37 -4.46 -19.94
CA ASN A 49 23.66 -4.96 -20.39
C ASN A 49 24.27 -6.01 -19.44
N LEU A 50 23.45 -6.89 -18.85
CA LEU A 50 23.90 -7.87 -17.87
C LEU A 50 24.97 -8.83 -18.42
N THR A 51 24.92 -9.14 -19.70
CA THR A 51 25.92 -10.01 -20.39
C THR A 51 27.31 -9.41 -20.48
N SER A 52 27.45 -8.09 -20.32
CA SER A 52 28.74 -7.39 -20.31
C SER A 52 29.49 -7.52 -18.98
N PHE A 53 28.93 -8.25 -18.01
CA PHE A 53 29.53 -8.44 -16.69
C PHE A 53 29.96 -9.89 -16.47
N SER A 54 31.07 -10.06 -15.73
CA SER A 54 31.57 -11.38 -15.32
C SER A 54 30.58 -12.07 -14.37
N SER A 55 30.59 -13.40 -14.36
CA SER A 55 29.76 -14.21 -13.44
C SER A 55 30.07 -14.01 -11.95
N LYS A 56 31.23 -13.41 -11.63
CA LYS A 56 31.65 -13.04 -10.26
C LYS A 56 31.07 -11.68 -9.82
N THR A 57 30.49 -10.90 -10.74
CA THR A 57 29.94 -9.57 -10.43
C THR A 57 28.73 -9.67 -9.54
N THR A 58 28.65 -8.78 -8.57
CA THR A 58 27.47 -8.55 -7.74
C THR A 58 26.90 -7.15 -8.00
N PHE A 59 25.61 -6.98 -7.78
CA PHE A 59 24.89 -5.75 -8.06
C PHE A 59 24.20 -5.24 -6.79
N GLU A 60 24.69 -4.13 -6.27
CA GLU A 60 24.15 -3.48 -5.08
C GLU A 60 23.11 -2.44 -5.49
N VAL A 61 21.92 -2.55 -4.95
CA VAL A 61 20.80 -1.65 -5.29
C VAL A 61 20.63 -0.59 -4.21
N TYR A 62 20.56 0.66 -4.65
CA TYR A 62 20.35 1.83 -3.81
C TYR A 62 19.08 2.56 -4.23
N VAL A 63 18.32 3.05 -3.25
CA VAL A 63 17.12 3.87 -3.45
C VAL A 63 17.28 5.15 -2.65
N ASN A 64 17.24 6.31 -3.33
CA ASN A 64 17.51 7.63 -2.74
C ASN A 64 18.81 7.65 -1.91
N GLY A 65 19.89 7.02 -2.43
CA GLY A 65 21.19 6.93 -1.77
C GLY A 65 21.31 5.85 -0.69
N ARG A 66 20.21 5.21 -0.29
CA ARG A 66 20.21 4.16 0.73
C ARG A 66 20.38 2.78 0.10
N TYR A 67 21.33 1.99 0.61
CA TYR A 67 21.46 0.58 0.25
C TYR A 67 20.21 -0.21 0.61
N VAL A 68 19.74 -1.03 -0.33
CA VAL A 68 18.52 -1.84 -0.17
C VAL A 68 18.84 -3.32 -0.22
N ARG A 69 19.54 -3.77 -1.29
CA ARG A 69 19.75 -5.20 -1.53
C ARG A 69 20.92 -5.44 -2.48
N LYS A 70 21.49 -6.64 -2.40
CA LYS A 70 22.51 -7.15 -3.32
C LYS A 70 21.95 -8.32 -4.13
N TYR A 71 22.32 -8.39 -5.39
CA TYR A 71 22.04 -9.49 -6.32
C TYR A 71 23.35 -10.05 -6.85
N THR A 72 23.42 -11.36 -7.07
CA THR A 72 24.51 -11.98 -7.82
C THR A 72 24.19 -11.93 -9.33
N TRP A 73 25.23 -12.01 -10.15
CA TRP A 73 25.06 -12.11 -11.60
C TRP A 73 24.18 -13.32 -11.98
N GLN A 74 24.38 -14.49 -11.34
CA GLN A 74 23.59 -15.69 -11.58
C GLN A 74 22.11 -15.48 -11.27
N ALA A 75 21.79 -14.78 -10.17
CA ALA A 75 20.42 -14.47 -9.82
C ALA A 75 19.76 -13.55 -10.89
N LEU A 76 20.47 -12.55 -11.40
CA LEU A 76 19.95 -11.68 -12.45
C LEU A 76 19.94 -12.38 -13.82
N LYS A 77 20.89 -13.27 -14.14
CA LYS A 77 20.89 -14.05 -15.39
C LYS A 77 19.64 -14.89 -15.55
N LYS A 78 19.09 -15.41 -14.44
CA LYS A 78 17.89 -16.26 -14.45
C LYS A 78 16.66 -15.54 -14.95
N ASP A 79 16.43 -14.29 -14.53
CA ASP A 79 15.20 -13.55 -14.85
C ASP A 79 15.41 -12.04 -15.03
N ASN A 80 16.64 -11.55 -14.84
CA ASN A 80 17.01 -10.13 -14.89
C ASN A 80 16.05 -9.23 -14.12
N TYR A 81 15.78 -9.60 -12.86
CA TYR A 81 14.71 -9.02 -12.08
C TYR A 81 15.21 -8.45 -10.76
N ILE A 82 15.20 -7.13 -10.66
CA ILE A 82 15.47 -6.37 -9.44
C ILE A 82 14.14 -5.99 -8.83
N ASN A 83 13.84 -6.55 -7.66
CA ASN A 83 12.61 -6.32 -6.93
C ASN A 83 12.88 -5.46 -5.70
N ILE A 84 12.34 -4.25 -5.69
CA ILE A 84 12.45 -3.29 -4.59
C ILE A 84 11.08 -3.20 -3.93
N THR A 85 10.96 -3.76 -2.72
CA THR A 85 9.72 -3.83 -1.93
C THR A 85 9.94 -3.27 -0.54
N ASN A 86 8.85 -2.99 0.15
CA ASN A 86 8.89 -2.66 1.57
C ASN A 86 9.30 -3.90 2.37
N ASP A 87 10.48 -3.85 3.00
CA ASP A 87 11.10 -4.96 3.73
C ASP A 87 11.43 -4.62 5.21
N GLY A 88 10.82 -3.57 5.75
CA GLY A 88 11.09 -3.03 7.08
C GLY A 88 12.24 -2.02 7.13
N LYS A 89 13.17 -2.06 6.16
CA LYS A 89 14.28 -1.09 6.03
C LYS A 89 13.97 0.01 5.03
N LEU A 90 13.19 -0.29 4.00
CA LEU A 90 12.75 0.65 2.98
C LEU A 90 11.22 0.69 2.96
N TYR A 91 10.65 1.88 2.99
CA TYR A 91 9.22 2.12 2.86
C TYR A 91 8.91 2.95 1.62
N LEU A 92 8.39 2.30 0.58
CA LEU A 92 7.95 2.97 -0.65
C LEU A 92 6.53 3.51 -0.47
N LYS A 93 6.37 4.81 -0.67
CA LYS A 93 5.07 5.49 -0.66
C LYS A 93 4.47 5.50 -2.08
N ALA A 94 3.14 5.45 -2.19
CA ALA A 94 2.44 5.61 -3.46
C ALA A 94 2.64 7.02 -4.06
N SER A 95 2.53 7.13 -5.37
CA SER A 95 2.65 8.40 -6.13
C SER A 95 3.94 9.20 -5.87
N THR A 96 4.99 8.55 -5.39
CA THR A 96 6.24 9.18 -4.96
C THR A 96 7.36 8.89 -5.96
N LYS A 97 8.21 9.89 -6.21
CA LYS A 97 9.41 9.75 -7.06
C LYS A 97 10.56 9.15 -6.23
N TYR A 98 11.29 8.22 -6.82
CA TYR A 98 12.47 7.58 -6.27
C TYR A 98 13.60 7.57 -7.30
N LYS A 99 14.83 7.72 -6.80
CA LYS A 99 16.07 7.56 -7.57
C LYS A 99 16.63 6.17 -7.28
N VAL A 100 16.72 5.32 -8.29
CA VAL A 100 17.30 3.98 -8.19
C VAL A 100 18.65 3.97 -8.87
N ILE A 101 19.66 3.47 -8.17
CA ILE A 101 21.03 3.31 -8.65
C ILE A 101 21.44 1.86 -8.38
N VAL A 102 22.22 1.28 -9.28
CA VAL A 102 22.84 -0.02 -9.11
C VAL A 102 24.35 0.12 -9.26
N LYS A 103 25.09 -0.37 -8.26
CA LYS A 103 26.55 -0.48 -8.31
C LYS A 103 26.93 -1.92 -8.66
N ALA A 104 27.68 -2.09 -9.73
CA ALA A 104 28.31 -3.37 -10.04
C ALA A 104 29.64 -3.45 -9.31
N VAL A 105 29.91 -4.58 -8.66
CA VAL A 105 31.10 -4.83 -7.84
C VAL A 105 31.72 -6.17 -8.23
N ASN A 106 33.01 -6.17 -8.57
CA ASN A 106 33.79 -7.36 -8.87
C ASN A 106 35.19 -7.22 -8.28
N GLY A 107 35.43 -7.83 -7.12
CA GLY A 107 36.64 -7.57 -6.33
C GLY A 107 36.73 -6.12 -5.89
N SER A 108 37.84 -5.44 -6.20
CA SER A 108 38.05 -4.01 -5.97
C SER A 108 37.38 -3.11 -7.00
N ALA A 109 37.09 -3.63 -8.20
CA ALA A 109 36.48 -2.88 -9.27
C ALA A 109 35.01 -2.58 -9.00
N LYS A 110 34.61 -1.31 -9.20
CA LYS A 110 33.23 -0.84 -8.99
C LYS A 110 32.82 0.09 -10.11
N SER A 111 31.57 -0.02 -10.53
CA SER A 111 30.94 0.95 -11.44
C SER A 111 29.51 1.23 -11.01
N GLU A 112 29.00 2.41 -11.35
CA GLU A 112 27.68 2.84 -10.95
C GLU A 112 26.83 3.16 -12.18
N SER A 113 25.56 2.74 -12.18
CA SER A 113 24.59 3.08 -13.22
C SER A 113 24.27 4.57 -13.21
N SER A 114 23.75 5.08 -14.32
CA SER A 114 22.99 6.33 -14.29
C SER A 114 21.75 6.18 -13.41
N VAL A 115 21.23 7.31 -12.92
CA VAL A 115 20.05 7.33 -12.06
C VAL A 115 18.81 6.93 -12.85
N LEU A 116 18.14 5.86 -12.44
CA LEU A 116 16.81 5.51 -12.93
C LEU A 116 15.76 6.22 -12.07
N ASN A 117 15.13 7.25 -12.62
CA ASN A 117 14.04 7.95 -11.96
C ASN A 117 12.73 7.15 -12.10
N VAL A 118 12.11 6.79 -11.00
CA VAL A 118 10.88 6.00 -10.97
C VAL A 118 9.85 6.68 -10.09
N LYS A 119 8.63 6.87 -10.61
CA LYS A 119 7.47 7.26 -9.80
C LYS A 119 6.64 6.01 -9.51
N THR A 120 6.37 5.74 -8.22
CA THR A 120 5.45 4.67 -7.82
C THR A 120 4.03 4.99 -8.25
N ALA A 121 3.24 3.96 -8.53
CA ALA A 121 1.84 4.13 -8.92
C ALA A 121 1.01 4.70 -7.75
N ALA A 122 -0.12 5.31 -8.07
CA ALA A 122 -1.15 5.62 -7.09
C ALA A 122 -1.72 4.33 -6.50
N LYS A 123 -2.22 4.38 -5.26
CA LYS A 123 -3.00 3.27 -4.70
C LYS A 123 -4.27 3.10 -5.51
N THR A 124 -4.60 1.86 -5.83
CA THR A 124 -5.90 1.49 -6.39
C THR A 124 -6.69 0.77 -5.31
N TYR A 125 -7.90 1.21 -5.07
CA TYR A 125 -8.76 0.65 -4.04
C TYR A 125 -9.83 -0.24 -4.63
N TYR A 126 -10.14 -1.29 -3.88
CA TYR A 126 -11.21 -2.23 -4.18
C TYR A 126 -12.09 -2.38 -2.95
N TYR A 127 -13.37 -2.33 -3.16
CA TYR A 127 -14.35 -2.73 -2.17
C TYR A 127 -14.67 -4.21 -2.38
N ILE A 128 -14.55 -4.99 -1.30
CA ILE A 128 -14.76 -6.44 -1.31
C ILE A 128 -15.92 -6.72 -0.35
N ASP A 129 -16.97 -7.36 -0.86
CA ASP A 129 -18.15 -7.73 -0.07
C ASP A 129 -17.83 -8.84 0.95
N LYS A 130 -18.70 -8.99 1.94
CA LYS A 130 -18.72 -10.16 2.82
C LYS A 130 -18.90 -11.45 2.01
N ASN A 131 -18.33 -12.54 2.47
CA ASN A 131 -18.36 -13.89 1.88
C ASN A 131 -17.68 -14.03 0.49
N VAL A 132 -16.86 -13.08 0.07
CA VAL A 132 -16.04 -13.23 -1.13
C VAL A 132 -14.91 -14.23 -0.88
N GLN A 133 -14.71 -15.15 -1.83
CA GLN A 133 -13.64 -16.16 -1.75
C GLN A 133 -12.27 -15.51 -1.87
N LEU A 134 -11.42 -15.76 -0.90
CA LEU A 134 -10.00 -15.41 -0.91
C LEU A 134 -9.18 -16.56 -1.47
N TYR A 135 -8.06 -16.23 -2.08
CA TYR A 135 -7.12 -17.18 -2.64
C TYR A 135 -5.71 -16.94 -2.12
N SER A 136 -4.92 -18.00 -1.99
CA SER A 136 -3.46 -17.95 -1.88
C SER A 136 -2.86 -18.39 -3.21
N PHE A 137 -1.69 -17.84 -3.56
CA PHE A 137 -0.95 -18.24 -4.76
C PHE A 137 0.29 -19.03 -4.34
N LYS A 138 0.36 -20.30 -4.70
CA LYS A 138 1.49 -21.21 -4.40
C LYS A 138 1.74 -22.12 -5.60
N ASN A 139 3.02 -22.37 -5.91
CA ASN A 139 3.46 -23.27 -6.98
C ASN A 139 2.78 -22.99 -8.34
N GLY A 140 2.68 -21.70 -8.71
CA GLY A 140 2.08 -21.28 -9.97
C GLY A 140 0.55 -21.40 -10.07
N ARG A 141 -0.16 -21.69 -8.97
CA ARG A 141 -1.63 -21.88 -8.96
C ARG A 141 -2.31 -21.12 -7.84
N PHE A 142 -3.52 -20.62 -8.12
CA PHE A 142 -4.43 -20.10 -7.10
C PHE A 142 -5.12 -21.26 -6.37
N LYS A 143 -4.98 -21.28 -5.03
CA LYS A 143 -5.71 -22.21 -4.17
C LYS A 143 -6.74 -21.43 -3.36
N LYS A 144 -7.97 -21.94 -3.26
CA LYS A 144 -8.98 -21.40 -2.37
C LYS A 144 -8.44 -21.36 -0.94
N SER A 145 -8.72 -20.27 -0.24
CA SER A 145 -8.36 -20.06 1.16
C SER A 145 -9.66 -19.85 1.96
N SER A 146 -9.75 -18.82 2.78
CA SER A 146 -10.94 -18.42 3.53
C SER A 146 -11.89 -17.58 2.68
N LYS A 147 -13.06 -17.25 3.23
CA LYS A 147 -13.91 -16.16 2.73
C LYS A 147 -13.73 -14.91 3.57
N THR A 148 -14.07 -13.75 3.03
CA THR A 148 -14.15 -12.50 3.80
C THR A 148 -15.27 -12.61 4.84
N LYS A 149 -14.97 -12.26 6.09
CA LYS A 149 -15.96 -12.30 7.20
C LYS A 149 -16.87 -11.06 7.22
N ALA A 150 -16.37 -9.96 6.66
CA ALA A 150 -17.08 -8.68 6.55
C ALA A 150 -16.72 -8.00 5.23
N SER A 151 -17.54 -7.03 4.82
CA SER A 151 -17.18 -6.14 3.72
C SER A 151 -16.00 -5.24 4.11
N VAL A 152 -15.08 -5.00 3.19
CA VAL A 152 -13.85 -4.25 3.46
C VAL A 152 -13.36 -3.51 2.22
N ALA A 153 -12.81 -2.31 2.43
CA ALA A 153 -12.04 -1.60 1.43
C ALA A 153 -10.55 -1.89 1.61
N VAL A 154 -9.87 -2.25 0.53
CA VAL A 154 -8.43 -2.55 0.54
C VAL A 154 -7.75 -1.86 -0.62
N SER A 155 -6.49 -1.45 -0.43
CA SER A 155 -5.64 -1.18 -1.57
C SER A 155 -5.21 -2.50 -2.21
N GLY A 156 -5.21 -2.56 -3.53
CA GLY A 156 -4.92 -3.79 -4.25
C GLY A 156 -4.16 -3.56 -5.55
N THR A 157 -3.46 -4.58 -5.98
CA THR A 157 -2.77 -4.62 -7.27
C THR A 157 -3.46 -5.63 -8.17
N LEU A 158 -4.01 -5.16 -9.29
CA LEU A 158 -4.64 -6.03 -10.28
C LEU A 158 -3.57 -6.88 -10.98
N THR A 159 -3.79 -8.18 -10.99
CA THR A 159 -2.98 -9.16 -11.71
C THR A 159 -3.77 -9.63 -12.92
N THR A 160 -3.28 -9.33 -14.12
CA THR A 160 -3.89 -9.77 -15.38
C THR A 160 -3.12 -10.96 -15.94
N ASP A 161 -3.83 -11.87 -16.63
CA ASP A 161 -3.34 -13.19 -17.02
C ASP A 161 -2.36 -13.22 -18.18
N LYS A 162 -2.27 -12.18 -18.96
CA LYS A 162 -1.38 -12.14 -20.11
C LYS A 162 -0.02 -11.57 -19.70
N ASN A 163 0.97 -12.43 -19.50
CA ASN A 163 2.40 -12.08 -19.37
C ASN A 163 2.83 -11.29 -18.14
N LYS A 164 2.10 -11.31 -17.00
CA LYS A 164 2.56 -10.64 -15.78
C LYS A 164 2.81 -11.64 -14.67
N ARG A 165 4.07 -11.70 -14.25
CA ARG A 165 4.52 -12.42 -13.07
C ARG A 165 3.90 -11.81 -11.83
N VAL A 166 3.20 -12.60 -11.03
CA VAL A 166 2.96 -12.27 -9.64
C VAL A 166 4.29 -12.42 -8.93
N ALA A 167 4.87 -11.32 -8.42
CA ALA A 167 6.06 -11.29 -7.59
C ALA A 167 6.98 -12.53 -7.72
N GLY A 168 7.83 -12.58 -8.74
CA GLY A 168 8.88 -13.59 -8.88
C GLY A 168 8.48 -14.93 -9.50
N GLN A 169 7.31 -15.07 -10.13
CA GLN A 169 6.90 -16.32 -10.76
C GLN A 169 6.63 -16.21 -12.27
N SER A 170 7.05 -17.25 -13.01
CA SER A 170 7.19 -17.27 -14.47
C SER A 170 6.05 -17.91 -15.23
N LYS A 171 4.85 -18.16 -14.68
CA LYS A 171 3.79 -18.88 -15.36
C LYS A 171 2.48 -18.12 -15.49
N ASN A 172 1.82 -18.28 -16.64
CA ASN A 172 0.48 -17.80 -16.95
C ASN A 172 -0.53 -18.30 -15.92
N ILE A 173 -1.31 -17.37 -15.40
CA ILE A 173 -2.38 -17.65 -14.45
C ILE A 173 -3.67 -17.64 -15.27
N GLY A 174 -4.07 -18.77 -15.81
CA GLY A 174 -5.17 -18.92 -16.79
C GLY A 174 -6.38 -17.99 -16.61
N GLY A 175 -6.63 -17.15 -17.57
CA GLY A 175 -7.89 -16.47 -17.96
C GLY A 175 -8.65 -15.58 -16.95
N ALA A 176 -8.24 -15.42 -15.70
CA ALA A 176 -8.98 -14.65 -14.69
C ALA A 176 -8.16 -13.52 -14.07
N ASN A 177 -8.80 -12.38 -13.90
CA ASN A 177 -8.19 -11.25 -13.19
C ASN A 177 -8.30 -11.42 -11.67
N TYR A 178 -7.19 -11.26 -10.98
CA TYR A 178 -7.13 -11.27 -9.52
C TYR A 178 -6.56 -9.96 -8.99
N VAL A 179 -7.01 -9.56 -7.82
CA VAL A 179 -6.45 -8.44 -7.06
C VAL A 179 -5.66 -9.00 -5.89
N LEU A 180 -4.36 -8.71 -5.84
CA LEU A 180 -3.53 -8.90 -4.65
C LEU A 180 -3.88 -7.83 -3.63
N ILE A 181 -4.28 -8.23 -2.44
CA ILE A 181 -4.58 -7.34 -1.33
C ILE A 181 -3.26 -6.88 -0.70
N ASN A 182 -3.02 -5.57 -0.69
CA ASN A 182 -1.76 -4.98 -0.26
C ASN A 182 -1.72 -4.61 1.24
N GLU A 183 -2.87 -4.52 1.90
CA GLU A 183 -2.98 -4.07 3.29
C GLU A 183 -4.19 -4.66 4.01
N GLY A 184 -4.26 -4.49 5.34
CA GLY A 184 -5.35 -4.98 6.18
C GLY A 184 -5.25 -6.48 6.52
N ASP A 185 -6.32 -7.01 7.13
CA ASP A 185 -6.38 -8.38 7.68
C ASP A 185 -6.17 -9.48 6.62
N HIS A 186 -6.36 -9.16 5.34
CA HIS A 186 -6.22 -10.09 4.23
C HIS A 186 -4.99 -9.81 3.35
N LYS A 187 -4.02 -9.04 3.85
CA LYS A 187 -2.77 -8.75 3.13
C LYS A 187 -2.12 -10.03 2.60
N GLY A 188 -1.66 -9.98 1.34
CA GLY A 188 -1.03 -11.12 0.67
C GLY A 188 -2.00 -12.16 0.10
N LYS A 189 -3.30 -12.04 0.37
CA LYS A 189 -4.34 -12.84 -0.28
C LYS A 189 -4.78 -12.20 -1.59
N TYR A 190 -5.44 -13.00 -2.40
CA TYR A 190 -6.00 -12.58 -3.69
C TYR A 190 -7.52 -12.73 -3.68
N VAL A 191 -8.19 -11.86 -4.42
CA VAL A 191 -9.61 -11.98 -4.76
C VAL A 191 -9.77 -11.97 -6.27
N LYS A 192 -10.69 -12.79 -6.80
CA LYS A 192 -11.03 -12.77 -8.23
C LYS A 192 -11.93 -11.55 -8.50
N VAL A 193 -11.58 -10.77 -9.53
CA VAL A 193 -12.41 -9.66 -9.98
C VAL A 193 -13.75 -10.21 -10.49
N GLY A 194 -14.86 -9.61 -10.08
CA GLY A 194 -16.20 -10.05 -10.44
C GLY A 194 -17.22 -9.69 -9.37
N LYS A 195 -18.28 -10.50 -9.22
CA LYS A 195 -19.35 -10.25 -8.23
C LYS A 195 -18.77 -10.09 -6.82
N GLY A 196 -19.10 -8.98 -6.16
CA GLY A 196 -18.63 -8.68 -4.80
C GLY A 196 -17.21 -8.07 -4.72
N VAL A 197 -16.53 -7.80 -5.85
CA VAL A 197 -15.23 -7.13 -5.88
C VAL A 197 -15.26 -6.00 -6.89
N LYS A 198 -15.29 -4.75 -6.43
CA LYS A 198 -15.45 -3.56 -7.28
C LYS A 198 -14.30 -2.59 -7.06
N ARG A 199 -13.66 -2.15 -8.16
CA ARG A 199 -12.77 -0.99 -8.10
C ARG A 199 -13.58 0.23 -7.69
N THR A 200 -13.05 1.00 -6.73
CA THR A 200 -13.78 2.15 -6.19
C THR A 200 -12.81 3.28 -5.81
N PRO A 201 -13.24 4.56 -5.87
CA PRO A 201 -12.47 5.65 -5.30
C PRO A 201 -12.19 5.41 -3.83
N GLU A 202 -10.99 5.76 -3.37
CA GLU A 202 -10.56 5.54 -1.99
C GLU A 202 -11.58 6.05 -0.97
N ARG A 203 -12.03 7.30 -1.13
CA ARG A 203 -13.01 7.92 -0.22
C ARG A 203 -14.28 7.08 -0.09
N LYS A 204 -14.89 6.70 -1.23
CA LYS A 204 -16.13 5.88 -1.23
C LYS A 204 -15.91 4.52 -0.60
N ALA A 205 -14.77 3.88 -0.87
CA ALA A 205 -14.43 2.60 -0.29
C ALA A 205 -14.31 2.67 1.24
N ARG A 206 -13.63 3.68 1.75
CA ARG A 206 -13.43 3.88 3.18
C ARG A 206 -14.72 4.22 3.90
N ILE A 207 -15.54 5.12 3.34
CA ILE A 207 -16.87 5.45 3.87
C ILE A 207 -17.72 4.18 3.96
N LYS A 208 -17.80 3.41 2.86
CA LYS A 208 -18.60 2.17 2.86
C LYS A 208 -18.12 1.16 3.89
N THR A 209 -16.81 1.03 4.10
CA THR A 209 -16.25 0.17 5.15
C THR A 209 -16.70 0.62 6.55
N ALA A 210 -16.63 1.92 6.84
CA ALA A 210 -17.07 2.44 8.13
C ALA A 210 -18.58 2.20 8.35
N VAL A 211 -19.39 2.53 7.35
CA VAL A 211 -20.87 2.37 7.40
C VAL A 211 -21.26 0.90 7.58
N ASP A 212 -20.69 -0.01 6.77
CA ASP A 212 -21.01 -1.45 6.86
C ASP A 212 -20.61 -2.03 8.22
N TYR A 213 -19.45 -1.62 8.76
CA TYR A 213 -19.01 -2.06 10.07
C TYR A 213 -19.92 -1.53 11.18
N ALA A 214 -20.29 -0.24 11.15
CA ALA A 214 -21.20 0.35 12.12
C ALA A 214 -22.58 -0.32 12.06
N ALA A 215 -23.13 -0.51 10.86
CA ALA A 215 -24.42 -1.19 10.67
C ALA A 215 -24.41 -2.64 11.14
N SER A 216 -23.29 -3.36 10.99
CA SER A 216 -23.15 -4.75 11.46
C SER A 216 -23.22 -4.90 12.98
N MET A 217 -23.03 -3.81 13.73
CA MET A 217 -23.15 -3.81 15.19
C MET A 217 -24.60 -3.76 15.68
N ASN A 218 -25.59 -3.53 14.79
CA ASN A 218 -27.00 -3.49 15.15
C ASN A 218 -27.40 -4.74 15.98
N GLY A 219 -28.21 -4.53 17.01
CA GLY A 219 -28.60 -5.56 17.97
C GLY A 219 -27.54 -5.85 19.05
N GLY A 220 -26.43 -5.13 19.05
CA GLY A 220 -25.42 -5.21 20.12
C GLY A 220 -25.86 -4.50 21.41
N ARG A 221 -25.07 -4.69 22.48
CA ARG A 221 -25.29 -4.07 23.78
C ARG A 221 -24.61 -2.72 23.90
N TYR A 222 -25.23 -1.81 24.63
CA TYR A 222 -24.55 -0.61 25.12
C TYR A 222 -23.65 -0.95 26.30
N VAL A 223 -22.39 -0.54 26.22
CA VAL A 223 -21.45 -0.68 27.34
C VAL A 223 -20.68 0.64 27.44
N TRP A 224 -20.83 1.37 28.54
CA TRP A 224 -20.15 2.65 28.78
C TRP A 224 -18.62 2.46 28.71
N GLY A 225 -17.94 3.31 27.93
CA GLY A 225 -16.49 3.18 27.68
C GLY A 225 -16.09 1.95 26.86
N GLY A 226 -17.06 1.12 26.44
CA GLY A 226 -16.81 -0.12 25.72
C GLY A 226 -16.24 0.11 24.33
N THR A 227 -15.32 -0.78 23.92
CA THR A 227 -14.65 -0.74 22.62
C THR A 227 -14.65 -2.10 21.91
N LYS A 228 -15.50 -3.03 22.35
CA LYS A 228 -15.62 -4.36 21.73
C LYS A 228 -16.73 -4.38 20.68
N TYR A 229 -16.56 -5.23 19.66
CA TYR A 229 -17.60 -5.45 18.64
C TYR A 229 -18.92 -5.87 19.31
N LYS A 230 -20.02 -5.18 18.96
CA LYS A 230 -21.36 -5.37 19.57
C LYS A 230 -21.45 -5.19 21.10
N ALA A 231 -20.44 -4.56 21.73
CA ALA A 231 -20.43 -4.23 23.15
C ALA A 231 -19.64 -2.93 23.36
N THR A 232 -20.31 -1.78 23.13
CA THR A 232 -19.67 -0.47 23.04
C THR A 232 -20.65 0.65 23.38
N ASP A 233 -20.11 1.85 23.64
CA ASP A 233 -20.90 3.07 23.73
C ASP A 233 -21.01 3.78 22.35
N CYS A 234 -21.61 4.96 22.32
CA CYS A 234 -21.87 5.70 21.10
C CYS A 234 -20.58 6.13 20.36
N CYS A 235 -19.59 6.67 21.08
CA CYS A 235 -18.32 7.08 20.50
C CYS A 235 -17.39 5.90 20.23
N GLY A 236 -17.46 4.84 20.99
CA GLY A 236 -16.74 3.59 20.74
C GLY A 236 -17.22 2.89 19.46
N LEU A 237 -18.52 2.94 19.15
CA LEU A 237 -19.09 2.42 17.90
C LEU A 237 -18.49 3.15 16.69
N THR A 238 -18.57 4.46 16.68
CA THR A 238 -18.08 5.30 15.55
C THR A 238 -16.57 5.23 15.44
N MET A 239 -15.83 5.19 16.56
CA MET A 239 -14.39 4.98 16.58
C MET A 239 -14.00 3.65 15.92
N GLN A 240 -14.61 2.54 16.31
CA GLN A 240 -14.32 1.24 15.73
C GLN A 240 -14.58 1.21 14.22
N ALA A 241 -15.73 1.77 13.80
CA ALA A 241 -16.12 1.85 12.40
C ALA A 241 -15.09 2.62 11.56
N TYR A 242 -14.68 3.79 12.03
CA TYR A 242 -13.70 4.59 11.31
C TYR A 242 -12.28 4.02 11.37
N ARG A 243 -11.89 3.37 12.46
CA ARG A 243 -10.61 2.63 12.53
C ARG A 243 -10.56 1.47 11.53
N LYS A 244 -11.66 0.77 11.30
CA LYS A 244 -11.77 -0.23 10.21
C LYS A 244 -11.59 0.39 8.84
N ALA A 245 -11.99 1.63 8.66
CA ALA A 245 -11.78 2.40 7.44
C ALA A 245 -10.38 3.07 7.36
N GLY A 246 -9.48 2.78 8.30
CA GLY A 246 -8.12 3.32 8.33
C GLY A 246 -8.04 4.79 8.78
N VAL A 247 -9.02 5.26 9.56
CA VAL A 247 -8.98 6.58 10.22
C VAL A 247 -8.62 6.40 11.68
N ASN A 248 -7.59 7.09 12.15
CA ASN A 248 -7.28 7.13 13.58
C ASN A 248 -8.31 8.04 14.28
N MET A 249 -9.20 7.45 15.08
CA MET A 249 -10.29 8.14 15.78
C MET A 249 -10.25 7.82 17.27
N TYR A 250 -10.54 8.83 18.09
CA TYR A 250 -10.57 8.70 19.55
C TYR A 250 -11.93 8.23 20.05
N ASN A 251 -11.94 7.54 21.18
CA ASN A 251 -13.17 7.14 21.89
C ASN A 251 -13.67 8.29 22.76
N SER A 252 -14.09 9.39 22.14
CA SER A 252 -14.59 10.59 22.79
C SER A 252 -15.46 11.39 21.83
N VAL A 253 -16.70 11.66 22.20
CA VAL A 253 -17.63 12.46 21.41
C VAL A 253 -17.05 13.86 21.15
N TYR A 254 -16.48 14.49 22.19
CA TYR A 254 -15.87 15.82 22.07
C TYR A 254 -14.70 15.85 21.09
N SER A 255 -13.84 14.82 21.11
CA SER A 255 -12.73 14.71 20.15
C SER A 255 -13.23 14.46 18.74
N GLN A 256 -14.26 13.62 18.57
CA GLN A 256 -14.88 13.34 17.27
C GLN A 256 -15.57 14.58 16.68
N ALA A 257 -16.16 15.42 17.54
CA ALA A 257 -16.78 16.69 17.14
C ALA A 257 -15.80 17.71 16.55
N LYS A 258 -14.51 17.55 16.80
CA LYS A 258 -13.44 18.40 16.25
C LYS A 258 -12.80 17.85 14.98
N MET A 259 -13.12 16.61 14.60
CA MET A 259 -12.56 15.97 13.41
C MET A 259 -13.27 16.39 12.12
N GLY A 260 -12.56 16.26 10.99
CA GLY A 260 -13.11 16.52 9.66
C GLY A 260 -13.67 17.94 9.48
N LYS A 261 -14.70 18.09 8.67
CA LYS A 261 -15.36 19.36 8.38
C LYS A 261 -16.84 19.37 8.82
N ALA A 262 -17.33 20.51 9.28
CA ALA A 262 -18.75 20.68 9.58
C ALA A 262 -19.58 20.64 8.28
N VAL A 263 -20.74 20.01 8.34
CA VAL A 263 -21.74 19.98 7.26
C VAL A 263 -23.13 20.25 7.81
N SER A 264 -24.04 20.75 6.97
CA SER A 264 -25.44 20.94 7.33
C SER A 264 -26.21 19.61 7.22
N LEU A 265 -27.34 19.51 7.92
CA LEU A 265 -28.22 18.35 7.82
C LEU A 265 -28.76 18.14 6.38
N LYS A 266 -28.97 19.24 5.62
CA LYS A 266 -29.37 19.18 4.20
C LYS A 266 -28.35 18.47 3.33
N ASN A 267 -27.07 18.58 3.68
CA ASN A 267 -25.93 18.03 2.91
C ASN A 267 -25.34 16.76 3.55
N ILE A 268 -26.11 16.08 4.39
CA ILE A 268 -25.63 14.88 5.09
C ILE A 268 -25.37 13.73 4.11
N GLU A 269 -24.23 13.06 4.24
CA GLU A 269 -23.83 11.90 3.45
C GLU A 269 -23.54 10.71 4.36
N ALA A 270 -23.66 9.49 3.81
CA ALA A 270 -23.31 8.28 4.53
C ALA A 270 -21.87 8.34 5.10
N GLY A 271 -21.71 8.01 6.36
CA GLY A 271 -20.49 8.17 7.13
C GLY A 271 -20.43 9.44 7.98
N ASP A 272 -21.27 10.45 7.74
CA ASP A 272 -21.27 11.65 8.59
C ASP A 272 -21.65 11.32 10.03
N LEU A 273 -20.99 11.96 10.98
CA LEU A 273 -21.26 11.83 12.41
C LEU A 273 -22.17 12.97 12.87
N ILE A 274 -23.29 12.62 13.47
CA ILE A 274 -24.21 13.57 14.10
C ILE A 274 -23.90 13.64 15.58
N ILE A 275 -23.40 14.78 16.03
CA ILE A 275 -23.09 15.05 17.44
C ILE A 275 -24.25 15.81 18.06
N CYS A 276 -24.78 15.34 19.15
CA CYS A 276 -25.96 15.91 19.81
C CYS A 276 -25.85 15.85 21.36
N ASN A 277 -26.89 16.34 22.04
CA ASN A 277 -27.00 16.31 23.51
C ASN A 277 -25.83 16.98 24.22
N ASN A 278 -25.50 18.23 23.84
CA ASN A 278 -24.35 18.98 24.39
C ASN A 278 -23.05 18.17 24.37
N TYR A 279 -22.75 17.54 23.21
CA TYR A 279 -21.59 16.64 23.03
C TYR A 279 -21.63 15.35 23.88
N GLY A 280 -22.81 15.00 24.39
CA GLY A 280 -22.99 13.76 25.18
C GLY A 280 -23.30 12.54 24.31
N HIS A 281 -23.62 12.70 23.01
CA HIS A 281 -23.99 11.57 22.15
C HIS A 281 -23.52 11.77 20.72
N VAL A 282 -23.29 10.65 20.04
CA VAL A 282 -22.94 10.59 18.62
C VAL A 282 -23.67 9.45 17.92
N ALA A 283 -24.19 9.73 16.71
CA ALA A 283 -24.74 8.76 15.79
C ALA A 283 -24.02 8.84 14.45
N MET A 284 -23.94 7.74 13.69
CA MET A 284 -23.45 7.74 12.33
C MET A 284 -24.61 7.66 11.35
N TYR A 285 -24.68 8.59 10.40
CA TYR A 285 -25.59 8.50 9.27
C TYR A 285 -25.10 7.42 8.28
N ILE A 286 -25.91 6.42 8.00
CA ILE A 286 -25.54 5.27 7.16
C ILE A 286 -26.13 5.32 5.75
N GLY A 287 -26.78 6.45 5.41
CA GLY A 287 -27.46 6.63 4.13
C GLY A 287 -28.92 6.12 4.18
N GLY A 288 -29.68 6.42 3.11
CA GLY A 288 -31.08 5.96 3.00
C GLY A 288 -31.99 6.47 4.12
N GLY A 289 -31.74 7.66 4.65
CA GLY A 289 -32.53 8.23 5.77
C GLY A 289 -32.38 7.49 7.09
N LYS A 290 -31.26 6.78 7.32
CA LYS A 290 -31.02 5.95 8.52
C LYS A 290 -29.74 6.33 9.27
N ILE A 291 -29.77 6.17 10.57
CA ILE A 291 -28.63 6.31 11.47
C ILE A 291 -28.39 5.00 12.23
N VAL A 292 -27.14 4.80 12.67
CA VAL A 292 -26.78 3.76 13.64
C VAL A 292 -26.10 4.39 14.84
N HIS A 293 -26.49 3.98 16.05
CA HIS A 293 -25.89 4.45 17.27
C HIS A 293 -26.08 3.45 18.43
N ALA A 294 -25.21 3.52 19.41
CA ALA A 294 -25.40 2.86 20.69
C ALA A 294 -26.17 3.83 21.60
N MET A 295 -27.44 3.53 21.86
CA MET A 295 -28.38 4.46 22.50
C MET A 295 -28.23 4.53 24.01
N SER A 296 -28.48 3.41 24.68
CA SER A 296 -28.44 3.25 26.14
C SER A 296 -28.33 1.78 26.49
N THR A 297 -28.15 1.48 27.79
CA THR A 297 -28.16 0.12 28.30
C THR A 297 -29.48 -0.63 28.05
N TYR A 298 -30.57 0.09 28.00
CA TYR A 298 -31.90 -0.48 27.72
C TYR A 298 -32.09 -0.81 26.23
N TYR A 299 -31.74 0.13 25.34
CA TYR A 299 -31.97 -0.03 23.90
C TYR A 299 -30.84 -0.74 23.18
N GLY A 300 -29.62 -0.68 23.68
CA GLY A 300 -28.43 -1.22 23.00
C GLY A 300 -28.06 -0.46 21.74
N ILE A 301 -27.55 -1.17 20.74
CA ILE A 301 -27.14 -0.60 19.45
C ILE A 301 -28.27 -0.80 18.44
N ARG A 302 -28.74 0.29 17.83
CA ARG A 302 -29.87 0.29 16.90
C ARG A 302 -29.61 1.04 15.61
N ILE A 303 -30.20 0.52 14.55
CA ILE A 303 -30.42 1.26 13.30
C ILE A 303 -31.83 1.85 13.37
N GLN A 304 -31.93 3.16 13.13
CA GLN A 304 -33.18 3.90 13.22
C GLN A 304 -33.33 4.90 12.06
N PRO A 305 -34.55 5.38 11.78
CA PRO A 305 -34.74 6.52 10.89
C PRO A 305 -33.95 7.76 11.37
N LEU A 306 -33.39 8.54 10.45
CA LEU A 306 -32.69 9.79 10.76
C LEU A 306 -33.56 10.77 11.55
N ALA A 307 -34.88 10.80 11.27
CA ALA A 307 -35.84 11.63 12.00
C ALA A 307 -35.84 11.38 13.51
N ASN A 308 -35.44 10.19 13.96
CA ASN A 308 -35.39 9.83 15.39
C ASN A 308 -34.20 10.47 16.12
N ILE A 309 -33.28 11.13 15.41
CA ILE A 309 -32.17 11.86 16.06
C ILE A 309 -32.66 12.95 16.99
N LYS A 310 -33.85 13.50 16.78
CA LYS A 310 -34.50 14.47 17.66
C LYS A 310 -34.65 13.98 19.10
N TYR A 311 -34.79 12.66 19.31
CA TYR A 311 -34.86 12.05 20.63
C TYR A 311 -33.51 11.92 21.33
N CYS A 312 -32.40 12.14 20.60
CA CYS A 312 -31.07 12.20 21.16
C CYS A 312 -30.65 13.61 21.63
N GLY A 313 -31.58 14.58 21.61
CA GLY A 313 -31.33 15.98 21.99
C GLY A 313 -30.96 16.88 20.78
N LYS A 314 -30.69 18.16 21.07
CA LYS A 314 -30.30 19.15 20.05
C LYS A 314 -29.00 18.73 19.34
N ILE A 315 -28.98 18.84 18.00
CA ILE A 315 -27.77 18.61 17.20
C ILE A 315 -26.79 19.79 17.46
N ASN A 316 -25.60 19.47 17.91
CA ASN A 316 -24.52 20.44 18.13
C ASN A 316 -23.74 20.66 16.84
N THR A 317 -23.39 19.62 16.12
CA THR A 317 -22.67 19.67 14.84
C THR A 317 -22.80 18.35 14.08
N ILE A 318 -22.64 18.40 12.77
CA ILE A 318 -22.49 17.20 11.93
C ILE A 318 -21.10 17.26 11.33
N ARG A 319 -20.36 16.15 11.41
CA ARG A 319 -18.95 16.09 11.01
C ARG A 319 -18.74 15.09 9.89
N ARG A 320 -18.19 15.57 8.76
CA ARG A 320 -17.71 14.73 7.66
C ARG A 320 -16.24 14.43 7.87
N ILE A 321 -15.93 13.18 8.10
CA ILE A 321 -14.58 12.72 8.49
C ILE A 321 -13.73 12.40 7.26
N LEU A 322 -14.32 11.86 6.20
CA LEU A 322 -13.66 11.48 4.95
C LEU A 322 -14.17 12.29 3.76
#